data_3c97b18cad9afd490562cf5d2889ea01
#
_entry.id   3c97b18cad9afd490562cf5d2889ea01
#
_cell.length_a   1.000
_cell.length_b   1.000
_cell.length_c   1.000
_cell.angle_alpha   90.00
_cell.angle_beta   90.00
_cell.angle_gamma   90.00
#
_symmetry.space_group_name_H-M   'P 1'
#
loop_
_entity.id
_entity.type
_entity.pdbx_description
1 polymer ?
#
loop_
_entity_poly.entity_id
_entity_poly.type
_entity_poly.pdbx_seq_one_letter_code
_entity_poly.pdbx_strand_id
1 'polypeptide(L)'
;MKNNYTWLQSTKKLFTRWTDNLSEIHIELFIALIFFITAGGLFYILIHFVIPEKENVIDSLSFYYVKPWITDANTKVAVFISYFGSGLFLLPAYFFIIYSLASKGRKTYAIFVFTLSVSSLLLGLVLKELFQRPRPLHKMVGAGGYSFPSGHSLGGFIFCCLVIFLVWKLKSGRMHKYFIYLISAALGIMIGLSRIYLHVHYATDVLGSFFVAIGWFALIYTMFILVYKNELHQVNDRNAKKQDFYESNYDIYN
;
A
#
# COMPACT_ATOMS: atom_id res chain seq x y z
N MET A 1 -13.99 46.76 -24.42
CA MET A 1 -12.58 46.39 -24.11
C MET A 1 -12.32 45.72 -22.75
N LYS A 2 -13.30 45.45 -21.89
CA LYS A 2 -13.11 44.81 -20.58
C LYS A 2 -13.08 43.26 -20.58
N ASN A 3 -13.55 42.61 -21.64
CA ASN A 3 -13.70 41.13 -21.66
C ASN A 3 -12.45 40.33 -22.01
N ASN A 4 -11.40 40.94 -22.61
CA ASN A 4 -10.22 40.22 -23.03
C ASN A 4 -9.23 39.92 -21.88
N TYR A 5 -9.27 40.69 -20.78
CA TYR A 5 -8.37 40.49 -19.63
C TYR A 5 -8.81 39.34 -18.71
N THR A 6 -10.10 39.07 -18.61
CA THR A 6 -10.61 37.97 -17.78
C THR A 6 -10.31 36.60 -18.40
N TRP A 7 -10.35 36.51 -19.73
CA TRP A 7 -10.04 35.27 -20.46
C TRP A 7 -8.54 34.90 -20.33
N LEU A 8 -7.63 35.86 -20.53
CA LEU A 8 -6.19 35.66 -20.35
C LEU A 8 -5.80 35.29 -18.91
N GLN A 9 -6.50 35.82 -17.91
CA GLN A 9 -6.27 35.45 -16.52
C GLN A 9 -6.78 34.05 -16.19
N SER A 10 -7.91 33.63 -16.77
CA SER A 10 -8.46 32.27 -16.56
C SER A 10 -7.59 31.20 -17.23
N THR A 11 -7.12 31.44 -18.45
CA THR A 11 -6.19 30.52 -19.16
C THR A 11 -4.84 30.43 -18.47
N LYS A 12 -4.28 31.53 -17.98
CA LYS A 12 -3.04 31.54 -17.21
C LYS A 12 -3.17 30.77 -15.90
N LYS A 13 -4.29 30.91 -15.21
CA LYS A 13 -4.61 30.18 -13.96
C LYS A 13 -4.82 28.68 -14.20
N LEU A 14 -5.42 28.31 -15.34
CA LEU A 14 -5.54 26.90 -15.76
C LEU A 14 -4.19 26.30 -16.11
N PHE A 15 -3.34 27.03 -16.82
CA PHE A 15 -2.01 26.57 -17.21
C PHE A 15 -1.08 26.40 -16.01
N THR A 16 -1.02 27.35 -15.08
CA THR A 16 -0.24 27.20 -13.83
C THR A 16 -0.74 26.04 -13.00
N ARG A 17 -2.04 25.85 -12.85
CA ARG A 17 -2.63 24.70 -12.15
C ARG A 17 -2.29 23.36 -12.81
N TRP A 18 -2.17 23.35 -14.13
CA TRP A 18 -1.80 22.17 -14.92
C TRP A 18 -0.30 21.83 -14.75
N THR A 19 0.60 22.83 -14.82
CA THR A 19 2.03 22.64 -14.58
C THR A 19 2.35 22.22 -13.15
N ASP A 20 1.64 22.76 -12.16
CA ASP A 20 1.77 22.38 -10.75
C ASP A 20 1.35 20.92 -10.52
N ASN A 21 0.22 20.48 -11.09
CA ASN A 21 -0.22 19.08 -11.02
C ASN A 21 0.76 18.11 -11.70
N LEU A 22 1.40 18.50 -12.80
CA LEU A 22 2.40 17.66 -13.45
C LEU A 22 3.66 17.50 -12.60
N SER A 23 4.13 18.58 -11.98
CA SER A 23 5.31 18.51 -11.10
C SER A 23 5.05 17.62 -9.87
N GLU A 24 3.87 17.69 -9.26
CA GLU A 24 3.48 16.82 -8.14
C GLU A 24 3.47 15.33 -8.54
N ILE A 25 2.92 15.00 -9.72
CA ILE A 25 2.90 13.62 -10.23
C ILE A 25 4.32 13.08 -10.45
N HIS A 26 5.23 13.89 -10.99
CA HIS A 26 6.61 13.47 -11.19
C HIS A 26 7.34 13.21 -9.87
N ILE A 27 7.09 14.02 -8.85
CA ILE A 27 7.64 13.83 -7.51
C ILE A 27 7.08 12.54 -6.87
N GLU A 28 5.77 12.30 -6.96
CA GLU A 28 5.14 11.07 -6.44
C GLU A 28 5.72 9.81 -7.12
N LEU A 29 5.89 9.83 -8.44
CA LEU A 29 6.50 8.74 -9.20
C LEU A 29 7.96 8.50 -8.79
N PHE A 30 8.73 9.57 -8.62
CA PHE A 30 10.12 9.47 -8.20
C PHE A 30 10.25 8.89 -6.80
N ILE A 31 9.42 9.33 -5.85
CA ILE A 31 9.37 8.78 -4.49
C ILE A 31 8.98 7.30 -4.51
N ALA A 32 7.95 6.92 -5.28
CA ALA A 32 7.52 5.54 -5.41
C ALA A 32 8.64 4.65 -5.99
N LEU A 33 9.37 5.14 -6.98
CA LEU A 33 10.53 4.44 -7.57
C LEU A 33 11.65 4.24 -6.54
N ILE A 34 11.96 5.25 -5.74
CA ILE A 34 12.95 5.12 -4.65
C ILE A 34 12.51 4.05 -3.66
N PHE A 35 11.27 4.06 -3.21
CA PHE A 35 10.74 3.02 -2.31
C PHE A 35 10.81 1.63 -2.93
N PHE A 36 10.45 1.50 -4.20
CA PHE A 36 10.50 0.22 -4.92
C PHE A 36 11.95 -0.32 -5.00
N ILE A 37 12.90 0.50 -5.42
CA ILE A 37 14.31 0.10 -5.56
C ILE A 37 14.91 -0.24 -4.19
N THR A 38 14.67 0.62 -3.18
CA THR A 38 15.21 0.41 -1.84
C THR A 38 14.63 -0.87 -1.20
N ALA A 39 13.31 -1.05 -1.27
CA ALA A 39 12.66 -2.23 -0.74
C ALA A 39 13.09 -3.51 -1.46
N GLY A 40 13.22 -3.46 -2.79
CA GLY A 40 13.73 -4.56 -3.61
C GLY A 40 15.18 -4.92 -3.28
N GLY A 41 16.04 -3.92 -3.10
CA GLY A 41 17.44 -4.11 -2.71
C GLY A 41 17.57 -4.73 -1.31
N LEU A 42 16.80 -4.23 -0.32
CA LEU A 42 16.78 -4.79 1.02
C LEU A 42 16.21 -6.22 1.05
N PHE A 43 15.17 -6.47 0.25
CA PHE A 43 14.63 -7.81 0.09
C PHE A 43 15.66 -8.76 -0.55
N TYR A 44 16.37 -8.32 -1.59
CA TYR A 44 17.44 -9.08 -2.22
C TYR A 44 18.55 -9.43 -1.22
N ILE A 45 18.99 -8.46 -0.43
CA ILE A 45 19.99 -8.70 0.64
C ILE A 45 19.46 -9.74 1.63
N LEU A 46 18.20 -9.62 2.04
CA LEU A 46 17.57 -10.53 2.99
C LEU A 46 17.57 -11.99 2.46
N ILE A 47 17.15 -12.19 1.21
CA ILE A 47 17.07 -13.55 0.63
C ILE A 47 18.43 -14.18 0.36
N HIS A 48 19.46 -13.38 0.05
CA HIS A 48 20.78 -13.90 -0.23
C HIS A 48 21.61 -14.23 1.01
N PHE A 49 21.47 -13.40 2.06
CA PHE A 49 22.32 -13.52 3.25
C PHE A 49 21.61 -14.14 4.44
N VAL A 50 20.28 -14.23 4.41
CA VAL A 50 19.52 -14.58 5.61
C VAL A 50 18.74 -15.88 5.45
N ILE A 51 18.15 -16.14 4.29
CA ILE A 51 17.32 -17.33 4.07
C ILE A 51 18.11 -18.64 3.86
N PRO A 52 19.33 -18.65 3.31
CA PRO A 52 20.10 -19.88 3.15
C PRO A 52 20.43 -20.56 4.47
N GLU A 53 20.50 -19.83 5.57
CA GLU A 53 20.72 -20.38 6.91
C GLU A 53 19.37 -20.78 7.52
N LYS A 54 19.24 -22.04 7.97
CA LYS A 54 18.01 -22.57 8.57
C LYS A 54 17.54 -21.73 9.76
N GLU A 55 18.48 -21.26 10.60
CA GLU A 55 18.28 -20.30 11.67
C GLU A 55 19.46 -19.33 11.67
N ASN A 56 19.20 -18.05 11.42
CA ASN A 56 20.22 -17.01 11.51
C ASN A 56 20.18 -16.30 12.86
N VAL A 57 21.19 -15.48 13.10
CA VAL A 57 21.34 -14.73 14.37
C VAL A 57 20.12 -13.86 14.67
N ILE A 58 19.49 -13.24 13.65
CA ILE A 58 18.32 -12.37 13.82
C ILE A 58 17.14 -13.18 14.34
N ASP A 59 16.89 -14.35 13.76
CA ASP A 59 15.77 -15.22 14.13
C ASP A 59 15.98 -15.79 15.55
N SER A 60 17.18 -16.27 15.85
CA SER A 60 17.54 -16.81 17.17
C SER A 60 17.45 -15.75 18.27
N LEU A 61 17.98 -14.54 18.02
CA LEU A 61 17.88 -13.43 18.97
C LEU A 61 16.42 -12.99 19.18
N SER A 62 15.61 -12.96 18.12
CA SER A 62 14.20 -12.58 18.25
C SER A 62 13.43 -13.51 19.18
N PHE A 63 13.64 -14.81 19.08
CA PHE A 63 13.03 -15.79 19.97
C PHE A 63 13.59 -15.72 21.39
N TYR A 64 14.89 -15.47 21.55
CA TYR A 64 15.50 -15.25 22.85
C TYR A 64 14.86 -14.07 23.60
N TYR A 65 14.67 -12.92 22.94
CA TYR A 65 14.03 -11.76 23.56
C TYR A 65 12.52 -11.91 23.78
N VAL A 66 11.83 -12.71 22.98
CA VAL A 66 10.39 -12.98 23.16
C VAL A 66 10.12 -13.94 24.31
N LYS A 67 11.03 -14.91 24.57
CA LYS A 67 10.84 -15.97 25.55
C LYS A 67 10.40 -15.51 26.94
N PRO A 68 10.97 -14.45 27.56
CA PRO A 68 10.57 -13.98 28.88
C PRO A 68 9.13 -13.42 28.94
N TRP A 69 8.59 -13.02 27.80
CA TRP A 69 7.25 -12.41 27.68
C TRP A 69 6.13 -13.42 27.43
N ILE A 70 6.48 -14.71 27.30
CA ILE A 70 5.50 -15.76 27.02
C ILE A 70 4.70 -16.05 28.28
N THR A 71 3.44 -15.58 28.30
CA THR A 71 2.43 -15.82 29.31
C THR A 71 1.08 -16.06 28.64
N ASP A 72 0.12 -16.66 29.32
CA ASP A 72 -1.22 -16.86 28.79
C ASP A 72 -1.92 -15.54 28.42
N ALA A 73 -1.74 -14.50 29.23
CA ALA A 73 -2.30 -13.20 28.98
C ALA A 73 -1.72 -12.56 27.71
N ASN A 74 -0.39 -12.52 27.59
CA ASN A 74 0.29 -11.97 26.43
C ASN A 74 0.01 -12.77 25.16
N THR A 75 -0.14 -14.09 25.28
CA THR A 75 -0.51 -14.98 24.16
C THR A 75 -1.89 -14.63 23.62
N LYS A 76 -2.88 -14.40 24.49
CA LYS A 76 -4.21 -13.95 24.08
C LYS A 76 -4.15 -12.60 23.35
N VAL A 77 -3.36 -11.66 23.86
CA VAL A 77 -3.15 -10.36 23.22
C VAL A 77 -2.49 -10.51 21.85
N ALA A 78 -1.45 -11.34 21.75
CA ALA A 78 -0.77 -11.60 20.46
C ALA A 78 -1.70 -12.25 19.43
N VAL A 79 -2.54 -13.19 19.83
CA VAL A 79 -3.58 -13.79 18.97
C VAL A 79 -4.58 -12.73 18.51
N PHE A 80 -5.07 -11.87 19.41
CA PHE A 80 -5.99 -10.79 19.08
C PHE A 80 -5.38 -9.80 18.08
N ILE A 81 -4.14 -9.36 18.31
CA ILE A 81 -3.43 -8.47 17.39
C ILE A 81 -3.21 -9.13 16.03
N SER A 82 -2.82 -10.40 16.03
CA SER A 82 -2.61 -11.18 14.82
C SER A 82 -3.87 -11.28 13.94
N TYR A 83 -5.07 -11.25 14.57
CA TYR A 83 -6.35 -11.31 13.86
C TYR A 83 -6.48 -10.17 12.82
N PHE A 84 -5.97 -8.97 13.09
CA PHE A 84 -6.02 -7.84 12.17
C PHE A 84 -5.19 -8.05 10.88
N GLY A 85 -4.25 -8.99 10.87
CA GLY A 85 -3.53 -9.42 9.68
C GLY A 85 -4.13 -10.65 8.98
N SER A 86 -5.19 -11.22 9.54
CA SER A 86 -5.84 -12.43 9.00
C SER A 86 -6.78 -12.12 7.82
N GLY A 87 -6.99 -13.12 6.96
CA GLY A 87 -7.98 -13.02 5.89
C GLY A 87 -9.41 -12.77 6.41
N LEU A 88 -9.75 -13.29 7.61
CA LEU A 88 -11.06 -13.08 8.24
C LEU A 88 -11.34 -11.60 8.54
N PHE A 89 -10.30 -10.81 8.83
CA PHE A 89 -10.43 -9.36 9.02
C PHE A 89 -10.23 -8.60 7.71
N LEU A 90 -9.18 -8.92 6.96
CA LEU A 90 -8.77 -8.14 5.80
C LEU A 90 -9.78 -8.22 4.64
N LEU A 91 -10.39 -9.37 4.38
CA LEU A 91 -11.35 -9.51 3.28
C LEU A 91 -12.59 -8.64 3.48
N PRO A 92 -13.30 -8.67 4.62
CA PRO A 92 -14.40 -7.75 4.88
C PRO A 92 -13.98 -6.27 4.86
N ALA A 93 -12.79 -5.95 5.40
CA ALA A 93 -12.28 -4.58 5.41
C ALA A 93 -12.01 -4.05 3.99
N TYR A 94 -11.36 -4.82 3.13
CA TYR A 94 -11.18 -4.45 1.72
C TYR A 94 -12.51 -4.30 0.98
N PHE A 95 -13.44 -5.25 1.17
CA PHE A 95 -14.76 -5.18 0.55
C PHE A 95 -15.48 -3.88 0.95
N PHE A 96 -15.49 -3.54 2.23
CA PHE A 96 -16.12 -2.31 2.73
C PHE A 96 -15.48 -1.04 2.14
N ILE A 97 -14.13 -1.00 2.05
CA ILE A 97 -13.41 0.13 1.46
C ILE A 97 -13.76 0.27 -0.02
N ILE A 98 -13.71 -0.82 -0.79
CA ILE A 98 -14.03 -0.85 -2.23
C ILE A 98 -15.46 -0.38 -2.46
N TYR A 99 -16.43 -0.93 -1.72
CA TYR A 99 -17.82 -0.54 -1.80
C TYR A 99 -18.03 0.94 -1.47
N SER A 100 -17.44 1.43 -0.38
CA SER A 100 -17.53 2.83 0.04
C SER A 100 -16.91 3.80 -0.97
N LEU A 101 -15.81 3.43 -1.62
CA LEU A 101 -15.20 4.25 -2.67
C LEU A 101 -16.07 4.25 -3.94
N ALA A 102 -16.55 3.09 -4.35
CA ALA A 102 -17.39 2.95 -5.55
C ALA A 102 -18.72 3.71 -5.40
N SER A 103 -19.40 3.59 -4.26
CA SER A 103 -20.66 4.28 -3.96
C SER A 103 -20.53 5.80 -3.93
N LYS A 104 -19.34 6.31 -3.58
CA LYS A 104 -19.00 7.76 -3.62
C LYS A 104 -18.49 8.23 -4.99
N GLY A 105 -18.62 7.43 -6.04
CA GLY A 105 -18.15 7.76 -7.39
C GLY A 105 -16.62 7.71 -7.58
N ARG A 106 -15.86 7.25 -6.59
CA ARG A 106 -14.39 7.16 -6.63
C ARG A 106 -13.92 5.84 -7.22
N LYS A 107 -14.40 5.50 -8.43
CA LYS A 107 -14.18 4.19 -9.07
C LYS A 107 -12.71 3.87 -9.27
N THR A 108 -11.89 4.84 -9.69
CA THR A 108 -10.44 4.65 -9.91
C THR A 108 -9.72 4.21 -8.62
N TYR A 109 -10.07 4.82 -7.47
CA TYR A 109 -9.54 4.38 -6.18
C TYR A 109 -10.07 3.00 -5.76
N ALA A 110 -11.31 2.67 -6.07
CA ALA A 110 -11.88 1.35 -5.80
C ALA A 110 -11.14 0.26 -6.60
N ILE A 111 -10.84 0.51 -7.88
CA ILE A 111 -10.04 -0.37 -8.73
C ILE A 111 -8.61 -0.51 -8.17
N PHE A 112 -7.98 0.58 -7.76
CA PHE A 112 -6.66 0.53 -7.12
C PHE A 112 -6.65 -0.38 -5.89
N VAL A 113 -7.61 -0.21 -4.97
CA VAL A 113 -7.72 -1.03 -3.75
C VAL A 113 -7.94 -2.50 -4.10
N PHE A 114 -8.82 -2.80 -5.06
CA PHE A 114 -9.07 -4.15 -5.54
C PHE A 114 -7.80 -4.79 -6.14
N THR A 115 -7.13 -4.09 -7.05
CA THR A 115 -5.90 -4.58 -7.68
C THR A 115 -4.80 -4.81 -6.65
N LEU A 116 -4.60 -3.87 -5.71
CA LEU A 116 -3.62 -3.99 -4.65
C LEU A 116 -3.91 -5.21 -3.74
N SER A 117 -5.15 -5.38 -3.29
CA SER A 117 -5.51 -6.47 -2.37
C SER A 117 -5.38 -7.84 -3.02
N VAL A 118 -5.89 -8.02 -4.24
CA VAL A 118 -5.83 -9.30 -4.95
C VAL A 118 -4.40 -9.64 -5.35
N SER A 119 -3.67 -8.69 -5.94
CA SER A 119 -2.30 -8.92 -6.40
C SER A 119 -1.33 -9.20 -5.26
N SER A 120 -1.49 -8.53 -4.09
CA SER A 120 -0.65 -8.80 -2.92
C SER A 120 -0.90 -10.19 -2.31
N LEU A 121 -2.15 -10.66 -2.32
CA LEU A 121 -2.48 -12.02 -1.90
C LEU A 121 -1.82 -13.06 -2.83
N LEU A 122 -1.97 -12.89 -4.14
CA LEU A 122 -1.36 -13.79 -5.14
C LEU A 122 0.17 -13.77 -5.03
N LEU A 123 0.78 -12.59 -4.89
CA LEU A 123 2.23 -12.46 -4.68
C LEU A 123 2.69 -13.23 -3.44
N GLY A 124 1.98 -13.10 -2.32
CA GLY A 124 2.29 -13.83 -1.10
C GLY A 124 2.24 -15.35 -1.27
N LEU A 125 1.27 -15.87 -2.03
CA LEU A 125 1.18 -17.29 -2.37
C LEU A 125 2.34 -17.74 -3.26
N VAL A 126 2.63 -16.99 -4.32
CA VAL A 126 3.75 -17.29 -5.24
C VAL A 126 5.09 -17.30 -4.49
N LEU A 127 5.35 -16.30 -3.64
CA LEU A 127 6.59 -16.26 -2.87
C LEU A 127 6.72 -17.44 -1.89
N LYS A 128 5.61 -17.89 -1.28
CA LYS A 128 5.62 -19.07 -0.41
C LYS A 128 6.03 -20.34 -1.17
N GLU A 129 5.48 -20.55 -2.35
CA GLU A 129 5.85 -21.71 -3.19
C GLU A 129 7.28 -21.59 -3.73
N LEU A 130 7.76 -20.36 -3.98
CA LEU A 130 9.12 -20.14 -4.47
C LEU A 130 10.18 -20.45 -3.40
N PHE A 131 9.96 -19.98 -2.16
CA PHE A 131 10.97 -20.09 -1.09
C PHE A 131 10.84 -21.35 -0.25
N GLN A 132 9.67 -21.93 -0.13
CA GLN A 132 9.39 -23.20 0.58
C GLN A 132 10.02 -23.31 1.98
N ARG A 133 10.22 -22.19 2.67
CA ARG A 133 10.89 -22.13 3.97
C ARG A 133 10.07 -22.86 5.04
N PRO A 134 10.65 -23.83 5.80
CA PRO A 134 9.95 -24.46 6.90
C PRO A 134 9.64 -23.48 8.01
N ARG A 135 8.59 -23.76 8.78
CA ARG A 135 8.19 -22.95 9.94
C ARG A 135 9.00 -23.32 11.18
N PRO A 136 9.05 -22.42 12.20
CA PRO A 136 9.59 -22.76 13.53
C PRO A 136 8.89 -23.99 14.13
N LEU A 137 9.66 -24.79 14.90
CA LEU A 137 9.19 -26.08 15.41
C LEU A 137 8.12 -25.94 16.52
N HIS A 138 8.25 -24.94 17.40
CA HIS A 138 7.40 -24.79 18.61
C HIS A 138 6.32 -23.70 18.41
N LYS A 139 5.38 -23.96 17.50
CA LYS A 139 4.27 -23.04 17.22
C LYS A 139 3.26 -23.01 18.35
N MET A 140 2.86 -21.82 18.82
CA MET A 140 1.86 -21.64 19.87
C MET A 140 0.42 -21.69 19.34
N VAL A 141 0.22 -21.52 18.02
CA VAL A 141 -1.08 -21.60 17.36
C VAL A 141 -0.97 -22.41 16.07
N GLY A 142 -2.10 -22.92 15.58
CA GLY A 142 -2.15 -23.66 14.33
C GLY A 142 -1.70 -22.79 13.15
N ALA A 143 -0.69 -23.26 12.40
CA ALA A 143 -0.25 -22.63 11.16
C ALA A 143 0.28 -23.68 10.20
N GLY A 144 -0.29 -23.73 9.00
CA GLY A 144 0.11 -24.64 7.91
C GLY A 144 0.91 -23.95 6.82
N GLY A 145 1.43 -24.75 5.87
CA GLY A 145 2.18 -24.27 4.72
C GLY A 145 3.54 -23.65 5.08
N TYR A 146 4.17 -22.99 4.10
CA TYR A 146 5.51 -22.42 4.21
C TYR A 146 5.55 -21.16 5.07
N SER A 147 6.75 -20.88 5.63
CA SER A 147 6.97 -19.78 6.56
C SER A 147 7.16 -18.43 5.86
N PHE A 148 7.96 -18.39 4.80
CA PHE A 148 8.35 -17.14 4.14
C PHE A 148 7.53 -16.85 2.87
N PRO A 149 7.10 -15.61 2.67
CA PRO A 149 6.96 -14.54 3.66
C PRO A 149 5.75 -14.79 4.60
N SER A 150 5.69 -14.04 5.72
CA SER A 150 4.56 -14.09 6.64
C SER A 150 3.29 -13.49 6.03
N GLY A 151 2.27 -14.31 5.77
CA GLY A 151 1.03 -13.85 5.13
C GLY A 151 0.25 -12.81 5.95
N HIS A 152 0.16 -12.98 7.29
CA HIS A 152 -0.47 -12.01 8.18
C HIS A 152 0.29 -10.67 8.20
N SER A 153 1.64 -10.73 8.22
CA SER A 153 2.45 -9.53 8.19
C SER A 153 2.36 -8.81 6.85
N LEU A 154 2.45 -9.55 5.74
CA LEU A 154 2.33 -8.98 4.40
C LEU A 154 0.96 -8.30 4.20
N GLY A 155 -0.13 -9.02 4.49
CA GLY A 155 -1.48 -8.45 4.38
C GLY A 155 -1.69 -7.26 5.30
N GLY A 156 -1.24 -7.35 6.57
CA GLY A 156 -1.32 -6.27 7.54
C GLY A 156 -0.52 -5.03 7.12
N PHE A 157 0.72 -5.20 6.64
CA PHE A 157 1.54 -4.07 6.16
C PHE A 157 0.93 -3.40 4.92
N ILE A 158 0.47 -4.18 3.93
CA ILE A 158 -0.22 -3.64 2.75
C ILE A 158 -1.48 -2.86 3.16
N PHE A 159 -2.27 -3.41 4.08
CA PHE A 159 -3.48 -2.75 4.57
C PHE A 159 -3.16 -1.44 5.29
N CYS A 160 -2.14 -1.42 6.15
CA CYS A 160 -1.69 -0.20 6.84
C CYS A 160 -1.18 0.86 5.84
N CYS A 161 -0.38 0.49 4.84
CA CYS A 161 0.04 1.38 3.77
C CYS A 161 -1.17 1.95 3.00
N LEU A 162 -2.17 1.11 2.70
CA LEU A 162 -3.40 1.54 2.04
C LEU A 162 -4.19 2.55 2.89
N VAL A 163 -4.36 2.32 4.19
CA VAL A 163 -5.06 3.25 5.09
C VAL A 163 -4.33 4.60 5.14
N ILE A 164 -3.01 4.60 5.30
CA ILE A 164 -2.18 5.81 5.27
C ILE A 164 -2.39 6.57 3.96
N PHE A 165 -2.32 5.87 2.83
CA PHE A 165 -2.51 6.43 1.49
C PHE A 165 -3.90 7.05 1.32
N LEU A 166 -4.97 6.33 1.67
CA LEU A 166 -6.33 6.83 1.53
C LEU A 166 -6.58 8.06 2.38
N VAL A 167 -6.08 8.08 3.63
CA VAL A 167 -6.17 9.24 4.51
C VAL A 167 -5.37 10.42 3.97
N TRP A 168 -4.21 10.19 3.38
CA TRP A 168 -3.43 11.23 2.71
C TRP A 168 -4.18 11.87 1.55
N LYS A 169 -4.80 11.08 0.68
CA LYS A 169 -5.53 11.57 -0.51
C LYS A 169 -6.91 12.16 -0.19
N LEU A 170 -7.57 11.75 0.89
CA LEU A 170 -8.95 12.13 1.20
C LEU A 170 -9.11 13.46 1.96
N LYS A 171 -8.06 14.26 2.11
CA LYS A 171 -8.12 15.62 2.71
C LYS A 171 -8.79 15.71 4.10
N SER A 172 -8.51 14.79 4.98
CA SER A 172 -8.89 14.88 6.39
C SER A 172 -8.11 15.98 7.12
N GLY A 173 -8.60 16.52 8.23
CA GLY A 173 -7.91 17.54 9.03
C GLY A 173 -6.49 17.10 9.47
N ARG A 174 -5.53 18.05 9.57
CA ARG A 174 -4.09 17.73 9.77
C ARG A 174 -3.82 16.83 10.97
N MET A 175 -4.39 17.17 12.12
CA MET A 175 -4.12 16.45 13.38
C MET A 175 -4.63 15.00 13.34
N HIS A 176 -5.82 14.78 12.79
CA HIS A 176 -6.38 13.43 12.63
C HIS A 176 -5.56 12.55 11.67
N LYS A 177 -4.92 13.12 10.66
CA LYS A 177 -4.07 12.36 9.72
C LYS A 177 -2.86 11.77 10.42
N TYR A 178 -2.10 12.57 11.15
CA TYR A 178 -0.90 12.09 11.85
C TYR A 178 -1.22 11.00 12.87
N PHE A 179 -2.34 11.14 13.58
CA PHE A 179 -2.82 10.13 14.51
C PHE A 179 -3.12 8.79 13.81
N ILE A 180 -3.83 8.84 12.67
CA ILE A 180 -4.14 7.63 11.90
C ILE A 180 -2.85 7.01 11.31
N TYR A 181 -1.90 7.82 10.84
CA TYR A 181 -0.61 7.32 10.35
C TYR A 181 0.14 6.57 11.45
N LEU A 182 0.23 7.17 12.64
CA LEU A 182 0.88 6.56 13.79
C LEU A 182 0.22 5.24 14.21
N ILE A 183 -1.11 5.22 14.34
CA ILE A 183 -1.85 4.01 14.68
C ILE A 183 -1.68 2.94 13.61
N SER A 184 -1.78 3.29 12.33
CA SER A 184 -1.61 2.33 11.24
C SER A 184 -0.20 1.73 11.23
N ALA A 185 0.83 2.55 11.39
CA ALA A 185 2.21 2.08 11.46
C ALA A 185 2.42 1.17 12.68
N ALA A 186 1.95 1.59 13.85
CA ALA A 186 2.02 0.80 15.08
C ALA A 186 1.30 -0.55 14.93
N LEU A 187 0.09 -0.55 14.35
CA LEU A 187 -0.68 -1.79 14.11
C LEU A 187 0.07 -2.74 13.18
N GLY A 188 0.65 -2.25 12.08
CA GLY A 188 1.45 -3.07 11.18
C GLY A 188 2.63 -3.74 11.89
N ILE A 189 3.39 -2.97 12.67
CA ILE A 189 4.51 -3.48 13.47
C ILE A 189 4.01 -4.52 14.48
N MET A 190 2.94 -4.23 15.20
CA MET A 190 2.37 -5.14 16.20
C MET A 190 1.87 -6.45 15.59
N ILE A 191 1.25 -6.41 14.40
CA ILE A 191 0.88 -7.63 13.66
C ILE A 191 2.15 -8.45 13.37
N GLY A 192 3.22 -7.83 12.84
CA GLY A 192 4.48 -8.51 12.58
C GLY A 192 5.08 -9.15 13.84
N LEU A 193 5.19 -8.38 14.93
CA LEU A 193 5.72 -8.85 16.22
C LEU A 193 4.87 -9.98 16.81
N SER A 194 3.55 -9.94 16.65
CA SER A 194 2.67 -11.02 17.11
C SER A 194 2.99 -12.37 16.46
N ARG A 195 3.44 -12.36 15.17
CA ARG A 195 3.78 -13.60 14.46
C ARG A 195 5.07 -14.22 14.95
N ILE A 196 6.04 -13.38 15.34
CA ILE A 196 7.28 -13.82 15.98
C ILE A 196 6.98 -14.37 17.39
N TYR A 197 6.20 -13.61 18.18
CA TYR A 197 5.78 -14.01 19.52
C TYR A 197 5.08 -15.37 19.53
N LEU A 198 4.16 -15.60 18.60
CA LEU A 198 3.41 -16.86 18.47
C LEU A 198 4.26 -18.02 17.90
N HIS A 199 5.55 -17.80 17.63
CA HIS A 199 6.46 -18.79 17.04
C HIS A 199 5.94 -19.44 15.75
N VAL A 200 5.15 -18.72 14.96
CA VAL A 200 4.63 -19.22 13.66
C VAL A 200 5.44 -18.73 12.48
N HIS A 201 6.24 -17.68 12.69
CA HIS A 201 7.16 -17.10 11.71
C HIS A 201 8.47 -16.67 12.38
N TYR A 202 9.54 -16.68 11.60
CA TYR A 202 10.80 -16.07 11.96
C TYR A 202 10.74 -14.54 11.82
N ALA A 203 11.63 -13.83 12.52
CA ALA A 203 11.74 -12.37 12.39
C ALA A 203 12.05 -11.94 10.95
N THR A 204 12.87 -12.71 10.27
CA THR A 204 13.22 -12.48 8.86
C THR A 204 12.05 -12.71 7.90
N ASP A 205 11.08 -13.59 8.22
CA ASP A 205 9.84 -13.72 7.44
C ASP A 205 9.00 -12.44 7.54
N VAL A 206 8.97 -11.81 8.72
CA VAL A 206 8.25 -10.56 8.98
C VAL A 206 8.94 -9.38 8.28
N LEU A 207 10.27 -9.29 8.37
CA LEU A 207 11.06 -8.27 7.66
C LEU A 207 10.91 -8.40 6.13
N GLY A 208 10.99 -9.63 5.60
CA GLY A 208 10.74 -9.89 4.19
C GLY A 208 9.34 -9.46 3.76
N SER A 209 8.33 -9.73 4.58
CA SER A 209 6.95 -9.26 4.33
C SER A 209 6.84 -7.74 4.29
N PHE A 210 7.56 -7.04 5.15
CA PHE A 210 7.62 -5.58 5.19
C PHE A 210 8.23 -5.00 3.91
N PHE A 211 9.39 -5.53 3.46
CA PHE A 211 10.02 -5.08 2.22
C PHE A 211 9.15 -5.39 0.99
N VAL A 212 8.58 -6.60 0.92
CA VAL A 212 7.64 -6.96 -0.15
C VAL A 212 6.43 -6.03 -0.14
N ALA A 213 5.85 -5.70 1.03
CA ALA A 213 4.69 -4.82 1.12
C ALA A 213 5.00 -3.41 0.60
N ILE A 214 6.12 -2.81 0.99
CA ILE A 214 6.52 -1.48 0.54
C ILE A 214 6.79 -1.49 -0.97
N GLY A 215 7.59 -2.43 -1.47
CA GLY A 215 7.93 -2.52 -2.89
C GLY A 215 6.70 -2.77 -3.76
N TRP A 216 5.83 -3.70 -3.34
CA TRP A 216 4.61 -4.01 -4.08
C TRP A 216 3.62 -2.85 -4.09
N PHE A 217 3.42 -2.20 -2.92
CA PHE A 217 2.59 -1.00 -2.85
C PHE A 217 3.11 0.09 -3.78
N ALA A 218 4.42 0.37 -3.76
CA ALA A 218 5.05 1.38 -4.61
C ALA A 218 4.85 1.05 -6.10
N LEU A 219 5.01 -0.21 -6.50
CA LEU A 219 4.80 -0.68 -7.87
C LEU A 219 3.35 -0.47 -8.34
N ILE A 220 2.38 -0.96 -7.56
CA ILE A 220 0.95 -0.82 -7.90
C ILE A 220 0.52 0.65 -7.87
N TYR A 221 1.06 1.44 -6.95
CA TYR A 221 0.82 2.89 -6.91
C TYR A 221 1.38 3.61 -8.13
N THR A 222 2.57 3.25 -8.59
CA THR A 222 3.15 3.78 -9.84
C THR A 222 2.25 3.48 -11.04
N MET A 223 1.78 2.24 -11.18
CA MET A 223 0.83 1.86 -12.23
C MET A 223 -0.47 2.65 -12.14
N PHE A 224 -1.00 2.83 -10.93
CA PHE A 224 -2.20 3.63 -10.68
C PHE A 224 -2.03 5.09 -11.13
N ILE A 225 -0.91 5.75 -10.79
CA ILE A 225 -0.65 7.13 -11.20
C ILE A 225 -0.59 7.24 -12.73
N LEU A 226 0.10 6.31 -13.39
CA LEU A 226 0.25 6.34 -14.85
C LEU A 226 -1.09 6.18 -15.57
N VAL A 227 -1.95 5.29 -15.10
CA VAL A 227 -3.31 5.12 -15.64
C VAL A 227 -4.16 6.37 -15.37
N TYR A 228 -4.15 6.88 -14.14
CA TYR A 228 -4.90 8.07 -13.76
C TYR A 228 -4.48 9.33 -14.55
N LYS A 229 -3.18 9.49 -14.81
CA LYS A 229 -2.64 10.56 -15.66
C LYS A 229 -3.21 10.48 -17.08
N ASN A 230 -3.24 9.28 -17.66
CA ASN A 230 -3.77 9.08 -19.01
C ASN A 230 -5.28 9.40 -19.08
N GLU A 231 -6.07 9.01 -18.08
CA GLU A 231 -7.49 9.37 -18.01
C GLU A 231 -7.71 10.89 -17.94
N LEU A 232 -6.92 11.60 -17.13
CA LEU A 232 -7.00 13.07 -17.03
C LEU A 232 -6.65 13.76 -18.36
N HIS A 233 -5.62 13.29 -19.06
CA HIS A 233 -5.27 13.82 -20.39
C HIS A 233 -6.41 13.63 -21.39
N GLN A 234 -6.99 12.43 -21.47
CA GLN A 234 -8.10 12.14 -22.38
C GLN A 234 -9.36 12.98 -22.09
N VAL A 235 -9.64 13.24 -20.79
CA VAL A 235 -10.79 14.10 -20.40
C VAL A 235 -10.53 15.56 -20.80
N ASN A 236 -9.31 16.06 -20.59
CA ASN A 236 -8.96 17.42 -20.96
C ASN A 236 -8.99 17.65 -22.48
N ASP A 237 -8.46 16.68 -23.25
CA ASP A 237 -8.49 16.74 -24.72
C ASP A 237 -9.92 16.71 -25.27
N ARG A 238 -10.81 15.90 -24.66
CA ARG A 238 -12.24 15.86 -25.02
C ARG A 238 -12.95 17.19 -24.72
N ASN A 239 -12.61 17.81 -23.59
CA ASN A 239 -13.20 19.10 -23.20
C ASN A 239 -12.67 20.23 -24.10
N ALA A 240 -11.39 20.24 -24.45
CA ALA A 240 -10.80 21.19 -25.39
C ALA A 240 -11.47 21.10 -26.78
N LYS A 241 -11.59 19.88 -27.33
CA LYS A 241 -12.28 19.66 -28.62
C LYS A 241 -13.75 20.08 -28.61
N LYS A 242 -14.46 19.91 -27.49
CA LYS A 242 -15.84 20.42 -27.35
C LYS A 242 -15.87 21.95 -27.37
N GLN A 243 -14.94 22.59 -26.69
CA GLN A 243 -14.86 24.04 -26.63
C GLN A 243 -14.57 24.64 -28.02
N ASP A 244 -13.59 24.08 -28.72
CA ASP A 244 -13.24 24.46 -30.10
C ASP A 244 -14.44 24.30 -31.05
N PHE A 245 -15.23 23.22 -30.88
CA PHE A 245 -16.44 22.98 -31.67
C PHE A 245 -17.52 24.04 -31.38
N TYR A 246 -17.72 24.45 -30.14
CA TYR A 246 -18.68 25.50 -29.79
C TYR A 246 -18.23 26.88 -30.29
N GLU A 247 -16.93 27.21 -30.21
CA GLU A 247 -16.39 28.47 -30.71
C GLU A 247 -16.49 28.55 -32.23
N SER A 248 -16.12 27.49 -32.96
CA SER A 248 -16.25 27.46 -34.43
C SER A 248 -17.67 27.58 -34.95
N ASN A 249 -18.67 27.08 -34.21
CA ASN A 249 -20.06 27.23 -34.57
C ASN A 249 -20.65 28.60 -34.19
N TYR A 250 -20.11 29.27 -33.19
CA TYR A 250 -20.52 30.60 -32.80
C TYR A 250 -20.12 31.68 -33.85
N ASP A 251 -18.96 31.48 -34.50
CA ASP A 251 -18.48 32.36 -35.57
C ASP A 251 -19.22 32.19 -36.92
N ILE A 252 -19.99 31.08 -37.07
CA ILE A 252 -20.80 30.84 -38.28
C ILE A 252 -22.17 31.56 -38.21
N TYR A 253 -22.64 31.90 -37.02
CA TYR A 253 -23.98 32.49 -36.80
C TYR A 253 -23.95 34.00 -36.46
N ASN A 254 -22.78 34.64 -36.44
CA ASN A 254 -22.59 36.08 -36.30
C ASN A 254 -21.85 36.65 -37.51
#